data_1a755035f443b0844413f4d215d9d485
#
_entry.id   1a755035f443b0844413f4d215d9d485
#
_cell.length_a   1.000
_cell.length_b   1.000
_cell.length_c   1.000
_cell.angle_alpha   90.00
_cell.angle_beta   90.00
_cell.angle_gamma   90.00
#
_symmetry.space_group_name_H-M   'P 1'
#
loop_
_entity.id
_entity.type
_entity.pdbx_description
1 polymer ?
#
loop_
_entity_poly.entity_id
_entity_poly.type
_entity_poly.pdbx_seq_one_letter_code
_entity_poly.pdbx_strand_id
1 'polypeptide(L)'
;MPHPCGVSSQPIKSPLPDFASGAQKVIETAIKNNDVEFFYRLYLTKMVELSMTGQGKEFIEHAKTALDNSENSLYMSKGFEAIGNLIDCEFTKCSAILDELEESTRGNELSLWVNQISNLCRAYINFYNGDYKQALKCAQVALDSPIKSGTLDPLDKGRLIRLVCLIAMITSDIEKIDQCAIDITKIDNPDELNVLHHAKSAITAMQLLAHGDYKKAYELAKSTIFLEESSGRVGISAPIDCKFILIRCLFEFSLLEDALAELHKMKEQAAKDEFKFIYYLCEVGEIRVLSREPSNLNEISVKIDKLRDKILLDPNLKPMSWLVDLGELFVRGRSNDFSRIDAIVSRNLDHLYLSTLGKKLKEKSSLGEIDYLKKLPESTSVELITKYLLLSRVKSEGVKKQREYLKFALTKGEIVGAREIFLRQENQTLEAIVNLPDSSKSQWLESLSRSCLEQIKKRNSLLQFTGGHLTARELEVLKYLNSDKSIEQIGKTLHISKNTMKTHLKNIYKKLEVKDRGQAAQIAKKKMLV
;
A
#
# COMPACT_ATOMS: atom_id res chain seq x y z
N MET A 1 30.81 29.27 -0.97
CA MET A 1 29.87 30.27 -0.44
C MET A 1 29.04 29.59 0.64
N PRO A 2 28.95 30.13 1.86
CA PRO A 2 28.39 29.44 3.01
C PRO A 2 26.88 29.49 3.02
N HIS A 3 26.27 28.37 3.47
CA HIS A 3 24.83 28.23 3.73
C HIS A 3 24.40 29.17 4.88
N PRO A 4 23.27 29.86 4.76
CA PRO A 4 22.70 30.61 5.86
C PRO A 4 21.64 29.76 6.58
N CYS A 5 22.00 29.19 7.67
CA CYS A 5 21.17 28.90 8.85
C CYS A 5 22.06 28.23 9.89
N GLY A 6 22.62 29.07 10.77
CA GLY A 6 23.39 28.63 11.93
C GLY A 6 22.46 27.97 12.95
N VAL A 7 22.43 26.67 12.94
CA VAL A 7 22.03 25.87 14.10
C VAL A 7 23.30 25.21 14.59
N SER A 8 23.77 25.61 15.75
CA SER A 8 24.94 25.05 16.40
C SER A 8 24.69 23.56 16.67
N SER A 9 25.43 22.73 15.95
CA SER A 9 25.55 21.30 16.23
C SER A 9 26.41 21.10 17.48
N GLN A 10 25.81 21.18 18.65
CA GLN A 10 26.38 20.52 19.81
C GLN A 10 25.87 19.07 19.80
N PRO A 11 26.77 18.06 19.83
CA PRO A 11 26.35 16.69 19.98
C PRO A 11 25.72 16.55 21.38
N ILE A 12 24.47 16.10 21.42
CA ILE A 12 23.83 15.65 22.66
C ILE A 12 24.61 14.43 23.10
N LYS A 13 25.58 14.65 24.00
CA LYS A 13 26.26 13.61 24.76
C LYS A 13 25.34 13.22 25.91
N SER A 14 24.51 12.24 25.74
CA SER A 14 24.22 11.25 26.77
C SER A 14 23.87 9.94 26.07
N PRO A 15 24.62 8.85 26.29
CA PRO A 15 24.09 7.55 26.02
C PRO A 15 22.85 7.42 26.90
N LEU A 16 21.68 7.21 26.31
CA LEU A 16 20.53 6.73 27.05
C LEU A 16 21.02 5.51 27.83
N PRO A 17 20.82 5.43 29.15
CA PRO A 17 21.24 4.30 29.95
C PRO A 17 20.67 3.04 29.28
N ASP A 18 21.47 1.97 29.35
CA ASP A 18 21.11 0.64 28.88
C ASP A 18 19.68 0.32 29.32
N PHE A 19 18.71 0.55 28.42
CA PHE A 19 17.29 0.54 28.72
C PHE A 19 16.85 -0.86 29.18
N ALA A 20 17.58 -1.91 28.73
CA ALA A 20 17.32 -3.28 29.10
C ALA A 20 17.61 -3.54 30.59
N SER A 21 18.69 -3.03 31.15
CA SER A 21 19.02 -3.25 32.56
C SER A 21 18.26 -2.32 33.52
N GLY A 22 17.92 -1.10 33.04
CA GLY A 22 17.12 -0.14 33.80
C GLY A 22 15.64 -0.56 33.84
N ALA A 23 15.07 -0.98 32.74
CA ALA A 23 13.69 -1.44 32.66
C ALA A 23 13.43 -2.67 33.52
N GLN A 24 14.37 -3.63 33.57
CA GLN A 24 14.26 -4.82 34.42
C GLN A 24 14.12 -4.45 35.90
N LYS A 25 14.96 -3.53 36.38
CA LYS A 25 14.96 -3.08 37.78
C LYS A 25 13.70 -2.31 38.16
N VAL A 26 13.14 -1.55 37.22
CA VAL A 26 11.91 -0.78 37.42
C VAL A 26 10.70 -1.71 37.37
N ILE A 27 10.71 -2.72 36.51
CA ILE A 27 9.73 -3.80 36.45
C ILE A 27 9.70 -4.58 37.78
N GLU A 28 10.87 -5.00 38.27
CA GLU A 28 10.98 -5.68 39.55
C GLU A 28 10.48 -4.82 40.74
N THR A 29 10.67 -3.50 40.66
CA THR A 29 10.18 -2.55 41.68
C THR A 29 8.67 -2.37 41.61
N ALA A 30 8.09 -2.30 40.40
CA ALA A 30 6.64 -2.22 40.18
C ALA A 30 5.92 -3.50 40.67
N ILE A 31 6.49 -4.67 40.37
CA ILE A 31 6.00 -5.97 40.86
C ILE A 31 6.03 -5.98 42.40
N LYS A 32 7.14 -5.53 43.02
CA LYS A 32 7.33 -5.54 44.45
C LYS A 32 6.38 -4.59 45.19
N ASN A 33 5.95 -3.51 44.53
CA ASN A 33 5.03 -2.53 45.04
C ASN A 33 3.55 -2.82 44.71
N ASN A 34 3.28 -3.92 44.01
CA ASN A 34 1.96 -4.29 43.50
C ASN A 34 1.29 -3.18 42.66
N ASP A 35 2.12 -2.35 41.98
CA ASP A 35 1.68 -1.25 41.13
C ASP A 35 1.44 -1.80 39.71
N VAL A 36 0.29 -2.46 39.53
CA VAL A 36 -0.11 -3.12 38.30
C VAL A 36 -0.19 -2.10 37.13
N GLU A 37 -0.61 -0.87 37.40
CA GLU A 37 -0.76 0.17 36.37
C GLU A 37 0.60 0.67 35.86
N PHE A 38 1.54 0.91 36.76
CA PHE A 38 2.89 1.34 36.42
C PHE A 38 3.68 0.21 35.71
N PHE A 39 3.53 -1.03 36.17
CA PHE A 39 4.06 -2.22 35.52
C PHE A 39 3.52 -2.37 34.09
N TYR A 40 2.21 -2.20 33.92
CA TYR A 40 1.55 -2.25 32.63
C TYR A 40 2.09 -1.20 31.64
N ARG A 41 2.26 0.03 32.06
CA ARG A 41 2.80 1.12 31.22
C ARG A 41 4.24 0.85 30.75
N LEU A 42 5.11 0.44 31.66
CA LEU A 42 6.51 0.12 31.33
C LEU A 42 6.61 -1.10 30.42
N TYR A 43 5.82 -2.10 30.72
CA TYR A 43 5.76 -3.32 29.97
C TYR A 43 5.22 -3.07 28.56
N LEU A 44 4.16 -2.28 28.41
CA LEU A 44 3.64 -1.85 27.11
C LEU A 44 4.69 -1.12 26.30
N THR A 45 5.50 -0.26 26.88
CA THR A 45 6.55 0.46 26.15
C THR A 45 7.55 -0.51 25.52
N LYS A 46 8.04 -1.50 26.27
CA LYS A 46 8.93 -2.54 25.75
C LYS A 46 8.23 -3.44 24.74
N MET A 47 6.98 -3.76 24.98
CA MET A 47 6.18 -4.61 24.13
C MET A 47 5.81 -3.94 22.78
N VAL A 48 5.68 -2.60 22.79
CA VAL A 48 5.59 -1.82 21.54
C VAL A 48 6.83 -2.02 20.70
N GLU A 49 8.00 -1.91 21.32
CA GLU A 49 9.28 -2.06 20.64
C GLU A 49 9.39 -3.46 20.00
N LEU A 50 9.12 -4.52 20.74
CA LEU A 50 9.14 -5.90 20.25
C LEU A 50 8.06 -6.17 19.20
N SER A 51 6.87 -5.60 19.36
CA SER A 51 5.78 -5.75 18.37
C SER A 51 6.09 -5.07 17.04
N MET A 52 6.87 -4.00 17.08
CA MET A 52 7.29 -3.28 15.88
C MET A 52 8.50 -3.93 15.17
N THR A 53 9.22 -4.79 15.85
CA THR A 53 10.37 -5.54 15.30
C THR A 53 10.00 -6.94 14.81
N GLY A 54 8.73 -7.37 14.94
CA GLY A 54 8.31 -8.70 14.53
C GLY A 54 8.77 -9.83 15.46
N GLN A 55 9.26 -9.52 16.64
CA GLN A 55 9.82 -10.48 17.61
C GLN A 55 8.76 -11.06 18.55
N GLY A 56 7.71 -11.65 17.99
CA GLY A 56 6.59 -12.18 18.77
C GLY A 56 6.99 -13.28 19.76
N LYS A 57 7.92 -14.15 19.39
CA LYS A 57 8.42 -15.21 20.28
C LYS A 57 9.17 -14.65 21.50
N GLU A 58 10.07 -13.70 21.27
CA GLU A 58 10.82 -13.03 22.34
C GLU A 58 9.87 -12.25 23.25
N PHE A 59 8.85 -11.66 22.66
CA PHE A 59 7.75 -11.04 23.36
C PHE A 59 7.06 -12.02 24.31
N ILE A 60 6.67 -13.21 23.84
CA ILE A 60 6.00 -14.23 24.64
C ILE A 60 6.91 -14.72 25.78
N GLU A 61 8.20 -14.93 25.53
CA GLU A 61 9.15 -15.35 26.57
C GLU A 61 9.29 -14.29 27.67
N HIS A 62 9.44 -13.04 27.30
CA HIS A 62 9.48 -11.95 28.29
C HIS A 62 8.17 -11.84 29.09
N ALA A 63 7.01 -12.04 28.44
CA ALA A 63 5.73 -12.03 29.12
C ALA A 63 5.64 -13.11 30.20
N LYS A 64 6.18 -14.30 29.96
CA LYS A 64 6.15 -15.43 30.89
C LYS A 64 7.13 -15.26 32.05
N THR A 65 8.24 -14.56 31.87
CA THR A 65 9.29 -14.45 32.89
C THR A 65 9.09 -13.25 33.85
N ALA A 66 8.32 -12.26 33.46
CA ALA A 66 8.20 -10.99 34.18
C ALA A 66 7.07 -10.95 35.22
N LEU A 67 6.22 -11.99 35.30
CA LEU A 67 5.01 -11.96 36.10
C LEU A 67 5.14 -12.82 37.36
N ASP A 68 4.60 -12.34 38.48
CA ASP A 68 4.47 -13.11 39.70
C ASP A 68 3.35 -14.19 39.54
N ASN A 69 3.21 -15.07 40.53
CA ASN A 69 2.23 -16.16 40.49
C ASN A 69 0.81 -15.72 40.92
N SER A 70 0.48 -14.43 40.88
CA SER A 70 -0.89 -13.98 41.16
C SER A 70 -1.84 -14.31 40.02
N GLU A 71 -3.12 -14.50 40.33
CA GLU A 71 -4.15 -14.81 39.31
C GLU A 71 -4.26 -13.71 38.27
N ASN A 72 -4.16 -12.43 38.68
CA ASN A 72 -4.17 -11.29 37.77
C ASN A 72 -2.95 -11.28 36.85
N SER A 73 -1.78 -11.64 37.36
CA SER A 73 -0.55 -11.78 36.57
C SER A 73 -0.68 -12.86 35.50
N LEU A 74 -1.36 -13.97 35.81
CA LEU A 74 -1.59 -15.05 34.85
C LEU A 74 -2.46 -14.58 33.68
N TYR A 75 -3.56 -13.85 33.95
CA TYR A 75 -4.41 -13.29 32.89
C TYR A 75 -3.68 -12.25 32.03
N MET A 76 -2.86 -11.40 32.65
CA MET A 76 -2.03 -10.44 31.92
C MET A 76 -1.01 -11.15 31.02
N SER A 77 -0.35 -12.20 31.52
CA SER A 77 0.59 -13.01 30.74
C SER A 77 -0.08 -13.60 29.51
N LYS A 78 -1.28 -14.17 29.65
CA LYS A 78 -2.06 -14.69 28.52
C LYS A 78 -2.45 -13.61 27.53
N GLY A 79 -2.81 -12.41 27.98
CA GLY A 79 -3.11 -11.29 27.09
C GLY A 79 -1.90 -10.88 26.26
N PHE A 80 -0.72 -10.88 26.85
CA PHE A 80 0.52 -10.62 26.15
C PHE A 80 0.91 -11.79 25.22
N GLU A 81 0.66 -13.04 25.62
CA GLU A 81 0.83 -14.19 24.75
C GLU A 81 -0.07 -14.07 23.49
N ALA A 82 -1.30 -13.58 23.63
CA ALA A 82 -2.17 -13.30 22.51
C ALA A 82 -1.58 -12.26 21.56
N ILE A 83 -1.02 -11.17 22.08
CA ILE A 83 -0.34 -10.13 21.26
C ILE A 83 0.89 -10.73 20.56
N GLY A 84 1.71 -11.52 21.23
CA GLY A 84 2.86 -12.19 20.61
C GLY A 84 2.46 -13.11 19.45
N ASN A 85 1.41 -13.89 19.62
CA ASN A 85 0.85 -14.73 18.56
C ASN A 85 0.29 -13.88 17.39
N LEU A 86 -0.28 -12.71 17.67
CA LEU A 86 -0.70 -11.77 16.62
C LEU A 86 0.50 -11.30 15.78
N ILE A 87 1.61 -10.95 16.43
CA ILE A 87 2.84 -10.50 15.76
C ILE A 87 3.41 -11.60 14.85
N ASP A 88 3.40 -12.84 15.32
CA ASP A 88 3.88 -14.01 14.58
C ASP A 88 2.87 -14.49 13.50
N CYS A 89 1.76 -13.78 13.32
CA CYS A 89 0.66 -14.16 12.43
C CYS A 89 -0.02 -15.50 12.79
N GLU A 90 0.08 -15.94 14.05
CA GLU A 90 -0.59 -17.14 14.58
C GLU A 90 -2.04 -16.81 15.00
N PHE A 91 -2.84 -16.31 14.05
CA PHE A 91 -4.16 -15.72 14.31
C PHE A 91 -5.14 -16.64 15.03
N THR A 92 -5.11 -17.94 14.71
CA THR A 92 -5.98 -18.94 15.36
C THR A 92 -5.63 -19.10 16.84
N LYS A 93 -4.34 -19.15 17.17
CA LYS A 93 -3.89 -19.24 18.57
C LYS A 93 -4.20 -17.95 19.33
N CYS A 94 -3.94 -16.79 18.70
CA CYS A 94 -4.31 -15.51 19.28
C CYS A 94 -5.79 -15.48 19.64
N SER A 95 -6.68 -15.82 18.70
CA SER A 95 -8.12 -15.80 18.93
C SER A 95 -8.55 -16.76 20.04
N ALA A 96 -8.00 -17.97 20.09
CA ALA A 96 -8.32 -18.94 21.14
C ALA A 96 -7.94 -18.45 22.54
N ILE A 97 -6.77 -17.80 22.68
CA ILE A 97 -6.33 -17.23 23.96
C ILE A 97 -7.25 -16.07 24.38
N LEU A 98 -7.68 -15.23 23.42
CA LEU A 98 -8.58 -14.11 23.71
C LEU A 98 -9.96 -14.60 24.14
N ASP A 99 -10.51 -15.64 23.50
CA ASP A 99 -11.80 -16.24 23.88
C ASP A 99 -11.74 -16.84 25.30
N GLU A 100 -10.66 -17.55 25.65
CA GLU A 100 -10.41 -18.06 26.99
C GLU A 100 -10.31 -16.95 28.03
N LEU A 101 -9.60 -15.87 27.71
CA LEU A 101 -9.46 -14.72 28.61
C LEU A 101 -10.79 -14.02 28.86
N GLU A 102 -11.58 -13.79 27.84
CA GLU A 102 -12.90 -13.15 27.96
C GLU A 102 -13.86 -13.96 28.82
N GLU A 103 -13.81 -15.28 28.69
CA GLU A 103 -14.63 -16.17 29.52
C GLU A 103 -14.17 -16.19 30.98
N SER A 104 -12.86 -16.31 31.20
CA SER A 104 -12.26 -16.41 32.53
C SER A 104 -12.34 -15.12 33.36
N THR A 105 -12.36 -13.95 32.69
CA THR A 105 -12.38 -12.64 33.36
C THR A 105 -13.77 -12.00 33.41
N ARG A 106 -14.80 -12.72 32.97
CA ARG A 106 -16.18 -12.20 32.94
C ARG A 106 -16.66 -11.79 34.32
N GLY A 107 -16.89 -10.48 34.51
CA GLY A 107 -17.38 -9.91 35.76
C GLY A 107 -16.33 -9.59 36.80
N ASN A 108 -15.05 -9.80 36.52
CA ASN A 108 -13.96 -9.37 37.39
C ASN A 108 -13.38 -7.99 36.97
N GLU A 109 -12.45 -7.47 37.76
CA GLU A 109 -11.82 -6.16 37.55
C GLU A 109 -11.04 -6.06 36.24
N LEU A 110 -10.50 -7.17 35.72
CA LEU A 110 -9.72 -7.24 34.50
C LEU A 110 -10.57 -7.31 33.23
N SER A 111 -11.87 -7.51 33.34
CA SER A 111 -12.77 -7.67 32.18
C SER A 111 -12.70 -6.49 31.20
N LEU A 112 -12.54 -5.27 31.69
CA LEU A 112 -12.39 -4.08 30.85
C LEU A 112 -11.06 -4.07 30.08
N TRP A 113 -9.96 -4.42 30.72
CA TRP A 113 -8.66 -4.53 30.11
C TRP A 113 -8.61 -5.65 29.06
N VAL A 114 -9.16 -6.82 29.41
CA VAL A 114 -9.25 -7.96 28.48
C VAL A 114 -10.09 -7.59 27.26
N ASN A 115 -11.23 -6.93 27.44
CA ASN A 115 -12.07 -6.47 26.34
C ASN A 115 -11.31 -5.51 25.42
N GLN A 116 -10.50 -4.62 25.95
CA GLN A 116 -9.68 -3.69 25.16
C GLN A 116 -8.62 -4.42 24.35
N ILE A 117 -7.83 -5.30 24.95
CA ILE A 117 -6.80 -6.09 24.26
C ILE A 117 -7.43 -7.00 23.21
N SER A 118 -8.54 -7.65 23.54
CA SER A 118 -9.27 -8.49 22.60
C SER A 118 -9.72 -7.71 21.36
N ASN A 119 -10.31 -6.54 21.55
CA ASN A 119 -10.73 -5.71 20.43
C ASN A 119 -9.55 -5.14 19.64
N LEU A 120 -8.44 -4.78 20.30
CA LEU A 120 -7.20 -4.38 19.63
C LEU A 120 -6.66 -5.53 18.75
N CYS A 121 -6.47 -6.71 19.31
CA CYS A 121 -5.97 -7.87 18.56
C CYS A 121 -6.91 -8.27 17.42
N ARG A 122 -8.21 -8.32 17.67
CA ARG A 122 -9.22 -8.64 16.64
C ARG A 122 -9.26 -7.58 15.54
N ALA A 123 -9.04 -6.31 15.87
CA ALA A 123 -8.93 -5.25 14.86
C ALA A 123 -7.76 -5.52 13.89
N TYR A 124 -6.59 -5.91 14.41
CA TYR A 124 -5.44 -6.27 13.57
C TYR A 124 -5.64 -7.60 12.83
N ILE A 125 -6.20 -8.62 13.46
CA ILE A 125 -6.52 -9.91 12.80
C ILE A 125 -7.44 -9.64 11.59
N ASN A 126 -8.52 -8.89 11.78
CA ASN A 126 -9.46 -8.56 10.71
C ASN A 126 -8.80 -7.70 9.63
N PHE A 127 -7.89 -6.78 10.00
CA PHE A 127 -7.09 -6.01 9.06
C PHE A 127 -6.22 -6.92 8.17
N TYR A 128 -5.50 -7.86 8.78
CA TYR A 128 -4.66 -8.81 8.02
C TYR A 128 -5.48 -9.76 7.15
N ASN A 129 -6.68 -10.10 7.57
CA ASN A 129 -7.62 -10.92 6.80
C ASN A 129 -8.31 -10.12 5.67
N GLY A 130 -8.15 -8.79 5.62
CA GLY A 130 -8.81 -7.92 4.64
C GLY A 130 -10.27 -7.58 4.98
N ASP A 131 -10.78 -7.98 6.14
CA ASP A 131 -12.10 -7.57 6.64
C ASP A 131 -12.02 -6.20 7.34
N TYR A 132 -11.88 -5.16 6.52
CA TYR A 132 -11.70 -3.81 7.02
C TYR A 132 -12.92 -3.26 7.75
N LYS A 133 -14.12 -3.74 7.43
CA LYS A 133 -15.35 -3.33 8.12
C LYS A 133 -15.34 -3.80 9.58
N GLN A 134 -15.01 -5.07 9.79
CA GLN A 134 -14.93 -5.63 11.14
C GLN A 134 -13.71 -5.09 11.89
N ALA A 135 -12.60 -4.87 11.20
CA ALA A 135 -11.42 -4.23 11.77
C ALA A 135 -11.73 -2.84 12.35
N LEU A 136 -12.43 -1.99 11.58
CA LEU A 136 -12.87 -0.66 12.04
C LEU A 136 -13.82 -0.76 13.23
N LYS A 137 -14.76 -1.71 13.22
CA LYS A 137 -15.68 -1.91 14.33
C LYS A 137 -14.94 -2.28 15.62
N CYS A 138 -14.03 -3.23 15.56
CA CYS A 138 -13.23 -3.62 16.72
C CYS A 138 -12.32 -2.47 17.20
N ALA A 139 -11.68 -1.73 16.28
CA ALA A 139 -10.87 -0.57 16.62
C ALA A 139 -11.69 0.52 17.33
N GLN A 140 -12.92 0.78 16.88
CA GLN A 140 -13.81 1.75 17.51
C GLN A 140 -14.23 1.30 18.91
N VAL A 141 -14.59 0.02 19.09
CA VAL A 141 -14.93 -0.53 20.42
C VAL A 141 -13.75 -0.39 21.38
N ALA A 142 -12.52 -0.65 20.91
CA ALA A 142 -11.32 -0.47 21.73
C ALA A 142 -11.08 1.01 22.08
N LEU A 143 -11.29 1.93 21.13
CA LEU A 143 -11.13 3.39 21.35
C LEU A 143 -12.16 3.96 22.33
N ASP A 144 -13.38 3.43 22.31
CA ASP A 144 -14.50 3.88 23.13
C ASP A 144 -14.51 3.21 24.53
N SER A 145 -13.66 2.19 24.74
CA SER A 145 -13.61 1.45 26.02
C SER A 145 -13.03 2.31 27.14
N PRO A 146 -13.78 2.54 28.23
CA PRO A 146 -13.25 3.29 29.39
C PRO A 146 -12.24 2.44 30.16
N ILE A 147 -11.09 3.02 30.50
CA ILE A 147 -10.17 2.45 31.50
C ILE A 147 -10.55 2.96 32.89
N LYS A 148 -10.19 2.24 33.96
CA LYS A 148 -10.42 2.65 35.37
C LYS A 148 -9.94 4.08 35.68
N SER A 149 -8.92 4.58 34.96
CA SER A 149 -8.43 5.97 35.02
C SER A 149 -9.21 6.96 34.13
N GLY A 150 -10.21 6.49 33.37
CA GLY A 150 -11.04 7.33 32.51
C GLY A 150 -10.52 7.56 31.09
N THR A 151 -9.30 7.16 30.76
CA THR A 151 -8.72 7.36 29.41
C THR A 151 -7.86 6.18 28.98
N LEU A 152 -7.91 5.87 27.68
CA LEU A 152 -6.95 4.96 27.04
C LEU A 152 -5.51 5.46 27.23
N ASP A 153 -4.57 4.53 27.40
CA ASP A 153 -3.14 4.89 27.32
C ASP A 153 -2.87 5.62 26.00
N PRO A 154 -2.14 6.74 26.04
CA PRO A 154 -1.83 7.53 24.84
C PRO A 154 -1.23 6.70 23.69
N LEU A 155 -0.42 5.67 24.01
CA LEU A 155 0.20 4.79 23.02
C LEU A 155 -0.82 3.89 22.33
N ASP A 156 -1.71 3.26 23.07
CA ASP A 156 -2.75 2.38 22.50
C ASP A 156 -3.75 3.18 21.68
N LYS A 157 -4.09 4.38 22.13
CA LYS A 157 -4.91 5.31 21.36
C LYS A 157 -4.21 5.70 20.05
N GLY A 158 -2.92 6.00 20.10
CA GLY A 158 -2.11 6.30 18.92
C GLY A 158 -2.06 5.13 17.93
N ARG A 159 -1.90 3.91 18.42
CA ARG A 159 -1.91 2.68 17.59
C ARG A 159 -3.24 2.44 16.90
N LEU A 160 -4.33 2.58 17.63
CA LEU A 160 -5.68 2.39 17.08
C LEU A 160 -6.00 3.44 16.03
N ILE A 161 -5.68 4.73 16.29
CA ILE A 161 -5.85 5.80 15.29
C ILE A 161 -4.99 5.51 14.05
N ARG A 162 -3.75 5.05 14.23
CA ARG A 162 -2.89 4.64 13.12
C ARG A 162 -3.51 3.49 12.31
N LEU A 163 -4.05 2.46 12.96
CA LEU A 163 -4.74 1.36 12.28
C LEU A 163 -5.96 1.85 11.49
N VAL A 164 -6.78 2.71 12.09
CA VAL A 164 -7.91 3.33 11.40
C VAL A 164 -7.45 4.13 10.18
N CYS A 165 -6.36 4.90 10.32
CA CYS A 165 -5.78 5.65 9.21
C CYS A 165 -5.27 4.73 8.08
N LEU A 166 -4.59 3.62 8.40
CA LEU A 166 -4.16 2.62 7.42
C LEU A 166 -5.34 2.03 6.65
N ILE A 167 -6.42 1.68 7.35
CA ILE A 167 -7.65 1.18 6.72
C ILE A 167 -8.24 2.25 5.80
N ALA A 168 -8.32 3.51 6.26
CA ALA A 168 -8.81 4.63 5.48
C ALA A 168 -7.97 4.88 4.22
N MET A 169 -6.63 4.75 4.31
CA MET A 169 -5.72 4.79 3.15
C MET A 169 -6.06 3.71 2.11
N ILE A 170 -6.29 2.48 2.56
CA ILE A 170 -6.62 1.34 1.71
C ILE A 170 -7.99 1.53 1.04
N THR A 171 -8.97 2.05 1.78
CA THR A 171 -10.33 2.30 1.29
C THR A 171 -10.47 3.61 0.53
N SER A 172 -9.41 4.44 0.51
CA SER A 172 -9.42 5.78 -0.09
C SER A 172 -10.44 6.73 0.56
N ASP A 173 -10.65 6.61 1.86
CA ASP A 173 -11.54 7.45 2.66
C ASP A 173 -10.75 8.68 3.17
N ILE A 174 -10.74 9.74 2.36
CA ILE A 174 -9.96 10.96 2.63
C ILE A 174 -10.45 11.66 3.90
N GLU A 175 -11.76 11.73 4.11
CA GLU A 175 -12.33 12.38 5.30
C GLU A 175 -11.89 11.69 6.59
N LYS A 176 -11.86 10.36 6.58
CA LYS A 176 -11.38 9.57 7.72
C LYS A 176 -9.89 9.75 7.97
N ILE A 177 -9.08 9.86 6.91
CA ILE A 177 -7.63 10.14 7.03
C ILE A 177 -7.43 11.51 7.68
N ASP A 178 -8.15 12.53 7.22
CA ASP A 178 -8.07 13.88 7.78
C ASP A 178 -8.51 13.90 9.25
N GLN A 179 -9.55 13.15 9.59
CA GLN A 179 -10.00 13.00 10.98
C GLN A 179 -8.92 12.33 11.85
N CYS A 180 -8.29 11.26 11.37
CA CYS A 180 -7.18 10.62 12.08
C CYS A 180 -6.00 11.57 12.32
N ALA A 181 -5.67 12.42 11.34
CA ALA A 181 -4.62 13.43 11.48
C ALA A 181 -4.96 14.48 12.55
N ILE A 182 -6.23 14.85 12.68
CA ILE A 182 -6.70 15.73 13.75
C ILE A 182 -6.66 15.01 15.11
N ASP A 183 -7.16 13.78 15.18
CA ASP A 183 -7.31 13.06 16.45
C ASP A 183 -5.97 12.70 17.08
N ILE A 184 -4.96 12.32 16.26
CA ILE A 184 -3.62 12.03 16.78
C ILE A 184 -2.94 13.26 17.38
N THR A 185 -3.26 14.47 16.94
CA THR A 185 -2.70 15.70 17.52
C THR A 185 -3.28 16.04 18.89
N LYS A 186 -4.48 15.55 19.20
CA LYS A 186 -5.17 15.78 20.49
C LYS A 186 -4.65 14.87 21.61
N ILE A 187 -3.81 13.88 21.28
CA ILE A 187 -3.24 13.01 22.32
C ILE A 187 -2.14 13.75 23.04
N ASP A 188 -2.34 13.95 24.33
CA ASP A 188 -1.30 14.47 25.21
C ASP A 188 -0.15 13.46 25.30
N ASN A 189 1.08 13.97 25.21
CA ASN A 189 2.30 13.19 25.31
C ASN A 189 3.19 13.76 26.42
N PRO A 190 2.81 13.59 27.71
CA PRO A 190 3.49 14.22 28.83
C PRO A 190 4.94 13.78 28.98
N ASP A 191 5.26 12.56 28.55
CA ASP A 191 6.59 11.96 28.68
C ASP A 191 7.43 12.05 27.39
N GLU A 192 7.00 12.83 26.39
CA GLU A 192 7.66 12.96 25.08
C GLU A 192 8.01 11.59 24.44
N LEU A 193 7.09 10.64 24.52
CA LEU A 193 7.30 9.29 24.02
C LEU A 193 7.56 9.31 22.52
N ASN A 194 8.73 8.90 22.10
CA ASN A 194 9.14 8.88 20.69
C ASN A 194 8.17 8.10 19.81
N VAL A 195 7.60 7.00 20.32
CA VAL A 195 6.64 6.17 19.59
C VAL A 195 5.39 6.94 19.15
N LEU A 196 4.86 7.79 20.05
CA LEU A 196 3.70 8.62 19.71
C LEU A 196 4.07 9.72 18.71
N HIS A 197 5.28 10.29 18.82
CA HIS A 197 5.81 11.23 17.85
C HIS A 197 5.89 10.60 16.44
N HIS A 198 6.39 9.35 16.36
CA HIS A 198 6.45 8.61 15.09
C HIS A 198 5.05 8.31 14.53
N ALA A 199 4.10 7.94 15.37
CA ALA A 199 2.70 7.74 14.95
C ALA A 199 2.09 9.04 14.38
N LYS A 200 2.32 10.18 15.03
CA LYS A 200 1.90 11.51 14.52
C LYS A 200 2.52 11.81 13.16
N SER A 201 3.82 11.61 13.01
CA SER A 201 4.54 11.84 11.75
C SER A 201 4.06 10.91 10.63
N ALA A 202 3.86 9.62 10.94
CA ALA A 202 3.36 8.64 9.98
C ALA A 202 1.95 8.98 9.50
N ILE A 203 1.02 9.31 10.40
CA ILE A 203 -0.36 9.68 10.04
C ILE A 203 -0.37 10.97 9.21
N THR A 204 0.45 11.97 9.57
CA THR A 204 0.58 13.20 8.77
C THR A 204 1.16 12.91 7.38
N ALA A 205 2.15 12.02 7.28
CA ALA A 205 2.70 11.62 5.99
C ALA A 205 1.69 10.81 5.15
N MET A 206 0.86 9.97 5.78
CA MET A 206 -0.28 9.29 5.13
C MET A 206 -1.30 10.28 4.59
N GLN A 207 -1.65 11.30 5.36
CA GLN A 207 -2.54 12.38 4.94
C GLN A 207 -2.00 13.10 3.70
N LEU A 208 -0.75 13.55 3.74
CA LEU A 208 -0.09 14.20 2.60
C LEU A 208 -0.08 13.30 1.37
N LEU A 209 0.22 12.00 1.54
CA LEU A 209 0.20 11.02 0.46
C LEU A 209 -1.21 10.86 -0.13
N ALA A 210 -2.24 10.80 0.70
CA ALA A 210 -3.64 10.66 0.28
C ALA A 210 -4.13 11.87 -0.51
N HIS A 211 -3.74 13.07 -0.09
CA HIS A 211 -3.99 14.31 -0.84
C HIS A 211 -3.12 14.46 -2.09
N GLY A 212 -2.15 13.57 -2.31
CA GLY A 212 -1.26 13.56 -3.47
C GLY A 212 -0.14 14.60 -3.38
N ASP A 213 0.18 15.11 -2.20
CA ASP A 213 1.33 15.99 -1.97
C ASP A 213 2.61 15.17 -1.73
N TYR A 214 3.03 14.47 -2.79
CA TYR A 214 4.09 13.47 -2.72
C TYR A 214 5.43 14.03 -2.25
N LYS A 215 5.78 15.28 -2.61
CA LYS A 215 7.05 15.90 -2.17
C LYS A 215 7.07 16.08 -0.65
N LYS A 216 6.01 16.65 -0.08
CA LYS A 216 5.95 16.85 1.37
C LYS A 216 5.85 15.52 2.12
N ALA A 217 5.07 14.56 1.59
CA ALA A 217 4.99 13.22 2.16
C ALA A 217 6.36 12.53 2.18
N TYR A 218 7.13 12.65 1.09
CA TYR A 218 8.48 12.11 0.98
C TYR A 218 9.45 12.73 1.98
N GLU A 219 9.49 14.07 2.06
CA GLU A 219 10.40 14.79 2.97
C GLU A 219 10.09 14.48 4.44
N LEU A 220 8.80 14.45 4.80
CA LEU A 220 8.39 14.09 6.16
C LEU A 220 8.75 12.63 6.49
N ALA A 221 8.45 11.69 5.60
CA ALA A 221 8.77 10.29 5.80
C ALA A 221 10.29 10.08 5.91
N LYS A 222 11.08 10.70 5.04
CA LYS A 222 12.54 10.63 5.05
C LYS A 222 13.15 11.20 6.32
N SER A 223 12.69 12.37 6.76
CA SER A 223 13.18 12.99 8.01
C SER A 223 12.82 12.14 9.23
N THR A 224 11.63 11.54 9.27
CA THR A 224 11.21 10.67 10.37
C THR A 224 12.07 9.39 10.42
N ILE A 225 12.35 8.76 9.28
CA ILE A 225 13.24 7.59 9.19
C ILE A 225 14.66 7.97 9.67
N PHE A 226 15.20 9.09 9.21
CA PHE A 226 16.54 9.56 9.59
C PHE A 226 16.67 9.81 11.10
N LEU A 227 15.68 10.43 11.72
CA LEU A 227 15.67 10.67 13.16
C LEU A 227 15.69 9.36 13.96
N GLU A 228 14.95 8.37 13.50
CA GLU A 228 14.90 7.05 14.13
C GLU A 228 16.23 6.29 14.00
N GLU A 229 16.77 6.21 12.78
CA GLU A 229 18.06 5.55 12.53
C GLU A 229 19.20 6.23 13.28
N SER A 230 19.15 7.56 13.43
CA SER A 230 20.13 8.34 14.21
C SER A 230 20.03 8.09 15.72
N SER A 231 18.89 7.62 16.21
CA SER A 231 18.70 7.28 17.63
C SER A 231 19.33 5.94 18.06
N GLY A 232 19.99 5.24 17.12
CA GLY A 232 20.61 3.94 17.34
C GLY A 232 19.64 2.75 17.34
N ARG A 233 18.38 2.97 17.04
CA ARG A 233 17.36 1.93 16.88
C ARG A 233 17.43 1.39 15.46
N VAL A 234 18.10 0.27 15.29
CA VAL A 234 18.25 -0.41 13.99
C VAL A 234 17.19 -1.49 13.87
N GLY A 235 16.29 -1.38 12.89
CA GLY A 235 15.29 -2.41 12.61
C GLY A 235 14.13 -1.88 11.76
N ILE A 236 13.15 -2.75 11.49
CA ILE A 236 11.88 -2.36 10.85
C ILE A 236 11.03 -1.49 11.79
N SER A 237 11.42 -1.40 13.06
CA SER A 237 10.62 -1.03 14.21
C SER A 237 9.90 0.31 14.11
N ALA A 238 10.51 1.29 13.57
CA ALA A 238 9.82 2.55 13.36
C ALA A 238 10.43 3.16 12.11
N PRO A 239 9.77 3.86 11.39
CA PRO A 239 8.37 3.86 11.08
C PRO A 239 8.11 3.08 9.78
N ILE A 240 7.78 1.82 9.89
CA ILE A 240 7.41 0.97 8.74
C ILE A 240 6.50 1.71 7.76
N ASP A 241 5.54 2.46 8.29
CA ASP A 241 4.62 3.25 7.48
C ASP A 241 5.35 4.32 6.68
N CYS A 242 6.29 5.04 7.30
CA CYS A 242 7.10 6.05 6.61
C CYS A 242 7.98 5.42 5.52
N LYS A 243 8.52 4.22 5.73
CA LYS A 243 9.25 3.47 4.69
C LYS A 243 8.34 3.13 3.50
N PHE A 244 7.12 2.64 3.74
CA PHE A 244 6.14 2.41 2.67
C PHE A 244 5.70 3.70 1.98
N ILE A 245 5.52 4.80 2.72
CA ILE A 245 5.20 6.11 2.15
C ILE A 245 6.35 6.60 1.26
N LEU A 246 7.60 6.49 1.72
CA LEU A 246 8.79 6.84 0.94
C LEU A 246 8.85 6.03 -0.35
N ILE A 247 8.71 4.70 -0.28
CA ILE A 247 8.68 3.80 -1.44
C ILE A 247 7.55 4.21 -2.40
N ARG A 248 6.37 4.53 -1.85
CA ARG A 248 5.24 4.99 -2.65
C ARG A 248 5.54 6.31 -3.36
N CYS A 249 6.17 7.26 -2.70
CA CYS A 249 6.56 8.53 -3.30
C CYS A 249 7.63 8.34 -4.39
N LEU A 250 8.65 7.50 -4.15
CA LEU A 250 9.65 7.14 -5.16
C LEU A 250 8.99 6.56 -6.42
N PHE A 251 8.00 5.69 -6.25
CA PHE A 251 7.21 5.16 -7.37
C PHE A 251 6.47 6.28 -8.11
N GLU A 252 5.81 7.22 -7.42
CA GLU A 252 5.10 8.34 -8.06
C GLU A 252 6.05 9.34 -8.72
N PHE A 253 7.29 9.46 -8.23
CA PHE A 253 8.37 10.22 -8.88
C PHE A 253 8.96 9.49 -10.09
N SER A 254 8.55 8.24 -10.35
CA SER A 254 9.12 7.36 -11.37
C SER A 254 10.60 7.01 -11.15
N LEU A 255 11.03 6.98 -9.88
CA LEU A 255 12.34 6.52 -9.42
C LEU A 255 12.22 5.03 -9.04
N LEU A 256 12.06 4.18 -10.07
CA LEU A 256 11.68 2.78 -9.87
C LEU A 256 12.81 1.94 -9.28
N GLU A 257 14.06 2.21 -9.65
CA GLU A 257 15.23 1.51 -9.11
C GLU A 257 15.41 1.82 -7.62
N ASP A 258 15.25 3.10 -7.22
CA ASP A 258 15.32 3.50 -5.82
C ASP A 258 14.18 2.85 -5.00
N ALA A 259 12.98 2.82 -5.57
CA ALA A 259 11.82 2.17 -4.93
C ALA A 259 12.06 0.66 -4.72
N LEU A 260 12.66 -0.04 -5.70
CA LEU A 260 13.04 -1.45 -5.58
C LEU A 260 14.14 -1.65 -4.55
N ALA A 261 15.15 -0.79 -4.52
CA ALA A 261 16.24 -0.87 -3.56
C ALA A 261 15.73 -0.75 -2.11
N GLU A 262 14.82 0.19 -1.85
CA GLU A 262 14.21 0.33 -0.52
C GLU A 262 13.28 -0.85 -0.17
N LEU A 263 12.52 -1.39 -1.14
CA LEU A 263 11.73 -2.62 -0.93
C LEU A 263 12.61 -3.83 -0.58
N HIS A 264 13.76 -4.00 -1.26
CA HIS A 264 14.69 -5.08 -0.98
C HIS A 264 15.28 -4.97 0.42
N LYS A 265 15.76 -3.78 0.83
CA LYS A 265 16.27 -3.55 2.20
C LYS A 265 15.21 -3.88 3.25
N MET A 266 13.99 -3.41 3.04
CA MET A 266 12.89 -3.64 3.96
C MET A 266 12.50 -5.12 4.03
N LYS A 267 12.53 -5.83 2.89
CA LYS A 267 12.26 -7.26 2.81
C LYS A 267 13.34 -8.10 3.50
N GLU A 268 14.61 -7.77 3.29
CA GLU A 268 15.73 -8.45 3.97
C GLU A 268 15.66 -8.29 5.49
N GLN A 269 15.32 -7.08 5.95
CA GLN A 269 15.13 -6.84 7.37
C GLN A 269 13.92 -7.62 7.92
N ALA A 270 12.79 -7.60 7.21
CA ALA A 270 11.60 -8.37 7.58
C ALA A 270 11.85 -9.88 7.64
N ALA A 271 12.74 -10.39 6.80
CA ALA A 271 13.14 -11.80 6.83
C ALA A 271 14.02 -12.12 8.06
N LYS A 272 14.93 -11.21 8.46
CA LYS A 272 15.75 -11.36 9.66
C LYS A 272 14.90 -11.32 10.94
N ASP A 273 13.93 -10.43 10.98
CA ASP A 273 13.06 -10.21 12.13
C ASP A 273 11.86 -11.17 12.15
N GLU A 274 11.80 -12.13 11.23
CA GLU A 274 10.67 -13.07 11.05
C GLU A 274 9.30 -12.38 10.86
N PHE A 275 9.28 -11.13 10.41
CA PHE A 275 8.05 -10.33 10.26
C PHE A 275 7.34 -10.66 8.93
N LYS A 276 6.62 -11.77 8.93
CA LYS A 276 5.99 -12.39 7.74
C LYS A 276 5.12 -11.43 6.93
N PHE A 277 4.24 -10.66 7.60
CA PHE A 277 3.33 -9.76 6.88
C PHE A 277 4.07 -8.71 6.06
N ILE A 278 5.06 -8.05 6.65
CA ILE A 278 5.87 -7.03 5.96
C ILE A 278 6.68 -7.64 4.83
N TYR A 279 7.24 -8.83 5.04
CA TYR A 279 7.96 -9.57 4.00
C TYR A 279 7.09 -9.77 2.75
N TYR A 280 5.88 -10.30 2.91
CA TYR A 280 4.98 -10.54 1.77
C TYR A 280 4.40 -9.26 1.18
N LEU A 281 4.20 -8.23 1.97
CA LEU A 281 3.78 -6.93 1.47
C LEU A 281 4.87 -6.29 0.59
N CYS A 282 6.16 -6.48 0.93
CA CYS A 282 7.28 -6.08 0.07
C CYS A 282 7.31 -6.86 -1.25
N GLU A 283 7.05 -8.18 -1.23
CA GLU A 283 6.91 -8.99 -2.46
C GLU A 283 5.83 -8.42 -3.40
N VAL A 284 4.69 -8.03 -2.86
CA VAL A 284 3.62 -7.38 -3.66
C VAL A 284 4.06 -5.99 -4.15
N GLY A 285 4.80 -5.24 -3.33
CA GLY A 285 5.41 -3.97 -3.72
C GLY A 285 6.36 -4.12 -4.92
N GLU A 286 7.24 -5.13 -4.89
CA GLU A 286 8.13 -5.46 -6.01
C GLU A 286 7.34 -5.78 -7.28
N ILE A 287 6.32 -6.63 -7.18
CA ILE A 287 5.42 -6.95 -8.30
C ILE A 287 4.82 -5.68 -8.91
N ARG A 288 4.37 -4.75 -8.07
CA ARG A 288 3.81 -3.47 -8.52
C ARG A 288 4.82 -2.62 -9.27
N VAL A 289 6.04 -2.49 -8.75
CA VAL A 289 7.11 -1.69 -9.38
C VAL A 289 7.56 -2.34 -10.68
N LEU A 290 7.87 -3.63 -10.66
CA LEU A 290 8.30 -4.39 -11.83
C LEU A 290 7.24 -4.40 -12.94
N SER A 291 5.96 -4.44 -12.59
CA SER A 291 4.86 -4.39 -13.57
C SER A 291 4.84 -3.10 -14.40
N ARG A 292 5.65 -2.10 -14.03
CA ARG A 292 5.79 -0.88 -14.80
C ARG A 292 6.46 -1.11 -16.14
N GLU A 293 7.39 -2.06 -16.21
CA GLU A 293 8.12 -2.42 -17.41
C GLU A 293 7.57 -3.70 -18.02
N PRO A 294 7.08 -3.64 -19.27
CA PRO A 294 6.52 -4.81 -19.94
C PRO A 294 7.49 -5.99 -20.11
N SER A 295 8.79 -5.74 -20.19
CA SER A 295 9.82 -6.79 -20.27
C SER A 295 9.84 -7.74 -19.08
N ASN A 296 9.34 -7.30 -17.92
CA ASN A 296 9.46 -8.02 -16.66
C ASN A 296 8.31 -9.03 -16.40
N LEU A 297 7.36 -9.21 -17.30
CA LEU A 297 6.15 -9.99 -17.01
C LEU A 297 6.39 -11.48 -16.80
N ASN A 298 7.36 -12.07 -17.47
CA ASN A 298 7.70 -13.47 -17.20
C ASN A 298 8.24 -13.63 -15.78
N GLU A 299 9.09 -12.70 -15.34
CA GLU A 299 9.60 -12.65 -13.97
C GLU A 299 8.48 -12.43 -12.96
N ILE A 300 7.59 -11.49 -13.24
CA ILE A 300 6.43 -11.18 -12.40
C ILE A 300 5.50 -12.38 -12.27
N SER A 301 5.22 -13.09 -13.36
CA SER A 301 4.38 -14.28 -13.35
C SER A 301 4.96 -15.35 -12.40
N VAL A 302 6.27 -15.60 -12.51
CA VAL A 302 6.96 -16.52 -11.61
C VAL A 302 6.93 -16.05 -10.15
N LYS A 303 7.06 -14.73 -9.91
CA LYS A 303 6.94 -14.16 -8.55
C LYS A 303 5.53 -14.34 -7.97
N ILE A 304 4.49 -14.11 -8.76
CA ILE A 304 3.10 -14.30 -8.33
C ILE A 304 2.83 -15.77 -7.98
N ASP A 305 3.30 -16.70 -8.81
CA ASP A 305 3.10 -18.13 -8.57
C ASP A 305 3.83 -18.58 -7.30
N LYS A 306 5.09 -18.16 -7.12
CA LYS A 306 5.85 -18.42 -5.89
C LYS A 306 5.18 -17.82 -4.64
N LEU A 307 4.64 -16.60 -4.75
CA LEU A 307 3.93 -15.95 -3.66
C LEU A 307 2.65 -16.72 -3.32
N ARG A 308 1.91 -17.16 -4.34
CA ARG A 308 0.70 -17.97 -4.19
C ARG A 308 1.00 -19.28 -3.46
N ASP A 309 2.01 -20.01 -3.91
CA ASP A 309 2.39 -21.29 -3.29
C ASP A 309 2.77 -21.12 -1.83
N LYS A 310 3.61 -20.14 -1.51
CA LYS A 310 4.02 -19.85 -0.13
C LYS A 310 2.84 -19.51 0.79
N ILE A 311 1.93 -18.65 0.33
CA ILE A 311 0.79 -18.20 1.15
C ILE A 311 -0.26 -19.31 1.31
N LEU A 312 -0.54 -20.10 0.26
CA LEU A 312 -1.56 -21.14 0.33
C LEU A 312 -1.11 -22.40 1.07
N LEU A 313 0.21 -22.68 1.09
CA LEU A 313 0.77 -23.85 1.80
C LEU A 313 0.91 -23.62 3.31
N ASP A 314 0.99 -22.39 3.77
CA ASP A 314 1.05 -22.05 5.19
C ASP A 314 -0.37 -21.72 5.71
N PRO A 315 -0.96 -22.55 6.61
CA PRO A 315 -2.30 -22.29 7.15
C PRO A 315 -2.44 -20.92 7.82
N ASN A 316 -1.37 -20.42 8.45
CA ASN A 316 -1.34 -19.13 9.15
C ASN A 316 -1.31 -17.94 8.18
N LEU A 317 -0.80 -18.13 6.96
CA LEU A 317 -0.75 -17.12 5.93
C LEU A 317 -1.96 -17.13 4.99
N LYS A 318 -2.70 -18.25 4.97
CA LYS A 318 -3.88 -18.41 4.11
C LYS A 318 -4.89 -17.26 4.20
N PRO A 319 -5.17 -16.69 5.39
CA PRO A 319 -6.03 -15.51 5.49
C PRO A 319 -5.53 -14.29 4.73
N MET A 320 -4.21 -14.19 4.48
CA MET A 320 -3.58 -13.12 3.70
C MET A 320 -3.51 -13.41 2.20
N SER A 321 -4.26 -14.42 1.68
CA SER A 321 -4.28 -14.77 0.25
C SER A 321 -4.68 -13.62 -0.68
N TRP A 322 -5.39 -12.61 -0.16
CA TRP A 322 -5.72 -11.37 -0.86
C TRP A 322 -4.48 -10.59 -1.35
N LEU A 323 -3.30 -10.77 -0.72
CA LEU A 323 -2.04 -10.19 -1.19
C LEU A 323 -1.65 -10.70 -2.58
N VAL A 324 -1.87 -11.99 -2.86
CA VAL A 324 -1.65 -12.57 -4.20
C VAL A 324 -2.57 -11.92 -5.22
N ASP A 325 -3.84 -11.77 -4.87
CA ASP A 325 -4.84 -11.14 -5.72
C ASP A 325 -4.54 -9.66 -5.98
N LEU A 326 -4.01 -8.96 -4.98
CA LEU A 326 -3.54 -7.59 -5.13
C LEU A 326 -2.38 -7.50 -6.12
N GLY A 327 -1.38 -8.36 -6.01
CA GLY A 327 -0.26 -8.45 -6.95
C GLY A 327 -0.75 -8.75 -8.37
N GLU A 328 -1.68 -9.70 -8.52
CA GLU A 328 -2.27 -10.05 -9.81
C GLU A 328 -3.07 -8.89 -10.43
N LEU A 329 -3.83 -8.12 -9.64
CA LEU A 329 -4.55 -6.93 -10.13
C LEU A 329 -3.62 -5.85 -10.68
N PHE A 330 -2.44 -5.63 -10.07
CA PHE A 330 -1.47 -4.68 -10.61
C PHE A 330 -1.00 -5.05 -12.01
N VAL A 331 -0.80 -6.32 -12.28
CA VAL A 331 -0.38 -6.84 -13.59
C VAL A 331 -1.54 -6.82 -14.59
N ARG A 332 -2.70 -7.36 -14.20
CA ARG A 332 -3.88 -7.48 -15.10
C ARG A 332 -4.47 -6.13 -15.45
N GLY A 333 -4.43 -5.14 -14.54
CA GLY A 333 -4.85 -3.78 -14.84
C GLY A 333 -4.00 -3.10 -15.92
N ARG A 334 -2.76 -3.55 -16.12
CA ARG A 334 -1.89 -3.06 -17.21
C ARG A 334 -2.14 -3.75 -18.53
N SER A 335 -2.41 -5.04 -18.51
CA SER A 335 -2.71 -5.84 -19.71
C SER A 335 -4.16 -5.71 -20.18
N ASN A 336 -5.01 -4.92 -19.50
CA ASN A 336 -6.45 -4.81 -19.77
C ASN A 336 -7.18 -6.18 -19.79
N ASP A 337 -6.71 -7.13 -18.99
CA ASP A 337 -7.32 -8.46 -18.86
C ASP A 337 -8.53 -8.39 -17.91
N PHE A 338 -9.62 -7.81 -18.41
CA PHE A 338 -10.83 -7.56 -17.63
C PHE A 338 -11.52 -8.84 -17.16
N SER A 339 -11.41 -9.95 -17.90
CA SER A 339 -12.00 -11.22 -17.49
C SER A 339 -11.34 -11.76 -16.21
N ARG A 340 -10.02 -11.65 -16.13
CA ARG A 340 -9.27 -12.05 -14.93
C ARG A 340 -9.50 -11.11 -13.77
N ILE A 341 -9.60 -9.80 -14.04
CA ILE A 341 -9.97 -8.80 -13.01
C ILE A 341 -11.35 -9.13 -12.43
N ASP A 342 -12.34 -9.49 -13.28
CA ASP A 342 -13.67 -9.89 -12.81
C ASP A 342 -13.64 -11.14 -11.93
N ALA A 343 -12.84 -12.14 -12.31
CA ALA A 343 -12.67 -13.34 -11.49
C ALA A 343 -12.06 -13.02 -10.10
N ILE A 344 -11.06 -12.11 -10.06
CA ILE A 344 -10.46 -11.67 -8.80
C ILE A 344 -11.48 -10.89 -7.95
N VAL A 345 -12.21 -9.95 -8.54
CA VAL A 345 -13.24 -9.18 -7.83
C VAL A 345 -14.34 -10.08 -7.30
N SER A 346 -14.81 -11.05 -8.09
CA SER A 346 -15.90 -11.96 -7.70
C SER A 346 -15.56 -12.84 -6.50
N ARG A 347 -14.31 -13.31 -6.39
CA ARG A 347 -13.88 -14.09 -5.22
C ARG A 347 -13.50 -13.25 -3.99
N ASN A 348 -13.44 -11.92 -4.14
CA ASN A 348 -13.09 -10.98 -3.10
C ASN A 348 -14.16 -9.89 -2.92
N LEU A 349 -15.44 -10.24 -3.03
CA LEU A 349 -16.55 -9.26 -2.94
C LEU A 349 -16.55 -8.51 -1.60
N ASP A 350 -16.24 -9.22 -0.53
CA ASP A 350 -16.19 -8.67 0.83
C ASP A 350 -14.90 -7.89 1.10
N HIS A 351 -13.88 -8.06 0.27
CA HIS A 351 -12.61 -7.35 0.38
C HIS A 351 -12.70 -5.98 -0.33
N LEU A 352 -13.09 -4.96 0.41
CA LEU A 352 -13.43 -3.63 -0.11
C LEU A 352 -12.36 -3.04 -1.02
N TYR A 353 -11.07 -3.17 -0.67
CA TYR A 353 -9.98 -2.63 -1.48
C TYR A 353 -9.85 -3.33 -2.85
N LEU A 354 -9.83 -4.65 -2.89
CA LEU A 354 -9.70 -5.40 -4.15
C LEU A 354 -10.91 -5.17 -5.05
N SER A 355 -12.12 -5.16 -4.50
CA SER A 355 -13.33 -4.90 -5.27
C SER A 355 -13.36 -3.47 -5.83
N THR A 356 -12.95 -2.46 -5.04
CA THR A 356 -12.87 -1.06 -5.48
C THR A 356 -11.78 -0.86 -6.53
N LEU A 357 -10.59 -1.45 -6.32
CA LEU A 357 -9.48 -1.37 -7.28
C LEU A 357 -9.87 -2.01 -8.62
N GLY A 358 -10.49 -3.19 -8.58
CA GLY A 358 -10.96 -3.88 -9.78
C GLY A 358 -12.00 -3.06 -10.56
N LYS A 359 -12.96 -2.44 -9.87
CA LYS A 359 -13.94 -1.52 -10.48
C LYS A 359 -13.25 -0.33 -11.13
N LYS A 360 -12.35 0.36 -10.41
CA LYS A 360 -11.59 1.51 -10.95
C LYS A 360 -10.75 1.15 -12.17
N LEU A 361 -10.21 -0.06 -12.25
CA LEU A 361 -9.46 -0.54 -13.42
C LEU A 361 -10.37 -0.72 -14.65
N LYS A 362 -11.63 -1.12 -14.45
CA LYS A 362 -12.63 -1.31 -15.51
C LYS A 362 -13.24 0.01 -15.99
N GLU A 363 -13.50 0.95 -15.11
CA GLU A 363 -14.13 2.24 -15.40
C GLU A 363 -13.31 3.13 -16.33
N LYS A 364 -12.00 2.89 -16.45
CA LYS A 364 -11.13 3.60 -17.40
C LYS A 364 -11.58 3.54 -18.86
N SER A 365 -12.46 2.63 -19.23
CA SER A 365 -12.89 2.40 -20.62
C SER A 365 -14.14 3.16 -21.06
N SER A 366 -14.88 3.83 -20.14
CA SER A 366 -16.21 4.41 -20.42
C SER A 366 -16.31 5.94 -20.35
N LEU A 367 -15.22 6.66 -20.12
CA LEU A 367 -15.22 8.12 -19.91
C LEU A 367 -15.27 8.88 -21.24
N GLY A 368 -16.45 9.34 -21.66
CA GLY A 368 -16.66 10.06 -22.92
C GLY A 368 -17.38 11.41 -22.85
N GLU A 369 -18.09 11.73 -21.79
CA GLU A 369 -18.90 12.94 -21.75
C GLU A 369 -18.24 14.08 -20.95
N ILE A 370 -18.07 15.24 -21.59
CA ILE A 370 -17.40 16.41 -21.02
C ILE A 370 -18.06 16.93 -19.74
N ASP A 371 -19.38 16.91 -19.68
CA ASP A 371 -20.11 17.38 -18.50
C ASP A 371 -19.91 16.49 -17.29
N TYR A 372 -19.70 15.20 -17.50
CA TYR A 372 -19.29 14.27 -16.45
C TYR A 372 -17.88 14.59 -15.96
N LEU A 373 -16.92 14.82 -16.88
CA LEU A 373 -15.54 15.13 -16.54
C LEU A 373 -15.42 16.43 -15.74
N LYS A 374 -16.22 17.44 -16.07
CA LYS A 374 -16.26 18.70 -15.32
C LYS A 374 -16.78 18.56 -13.89
N LYS A 375 -17.58 17.52 -13.61
CA LYS A 375 -18.13 17.21 -12.27
C LYS A 375 -17.22 16.31 -11.44
N LEU A 376 -16.11 15.81 -11.98
CA LEU A 376 -15.17 15.01 -11.21
C LEU A 376 -14.62 15.79 -10.00
N PRO A 377 -14.37 15.11 -8.87
CA PRO A 377 -13.87 15.76 -7.67
C PRO A 377 -12.47 16.39 -7.88
N GLU A 378 -12.18 17.41 -7.10
CA GLU A 378 -10.92 18.16 -7.09
C GLU A 378 -10.35 18.28 -5.67
N SER A 379 -10.77 17.40 -4.77
CA SER A 379 -10.40 17.43 -3.34
C SER A 379 -8.93 17.11 -3.13
N THR A 380 -8.34 16.33 -4.01
CA THR A 380 -6.94 15.95 -3.93
C THR A 380 -6.17 16.36 -5.19
N SER A 381 -4.85 16.55 -5.06
CA SER A 381 -3.99 16.88 -6.20
C SER A 381 -4.05 15.80 -7.29
N VAL A 382 -4.22 14.52 -6.92
CA VAL A 382 -4.35 13.42 -7.88
C VAL A 382 -5.65 13.50 -8.67
N GLU A 383 -6.77 13.78 -8.01
CA GLU A 383 -8.07 13.98 -8.65
C GLU A 383 -8.03 15.16 -9.61
N LEU A 384 -7.45 16.26 -9.14
CA LEU A 384 -7.30 17.48 -9.94
C LEU A 384 -6.46 17.20 -11.20
N ILE A 385 -5.27 16.61 -11.06
CA ILE A 385 -4.40 16.24 -12.20
C ILE A 385 -5.13 15.29 -13.15
N THR A 386 -5.80 14.26 -12.60
CA THR A 386 -6.53 13.27 -13.40
C THR A 386 -7.65 13.92 -14.21
N LYS A 387 -8.46 14.78 -13.59
CA LYS A 387 -9.54 15.53 -14.24
C LYS A 387 -9.02 16.34 -15.43
N TYR A 388 -7.99 17.14 -15.21
CA TYR A 388 -7.45 17.99 -16.27
C TYR A 388 -6.71 17.21 -17.37
N LEU A 389 -6.10 16.06 -17.05
CA LEU A 389 -5.58 15.14 -18.05
C LEU A 389 -6.70 14.56 -18.93
N LEU A 390 -7.83 14.19 -18.33
CA LEU A 390 -8.99 13.70 -19.08
C LEU A 390 -9.59 14.79 -19.96
N LEU A 391 -9.80 15.99 -19.42
CA LEU A 391 -10.28 17.16 -20.17
C LEU A 391 -9.38 17.52 -21.34
N SER A 392 -8.06 17.36 -21.21
CA SER A 392 -7.10 17.63 -22.30
C SER A 392 -7.26 16.73 -23.51
N ARG A 393 -8.03 15.63 -23.42
CA ARG A 393 -8.29 14.69 -24.51
C ARG A 393 -9.60 14.92 -25.22
N VAL A 394 -10.46 15.80 -24.68
CA VAL A 394 -11.80 16.03 -25.22
C VAL A 394 -11.71 16.87 -26.48
N LYS A 395 -11.93 16.27 -27.64
CA LYS A 395 -11.77 16.92 -28.96
C LYS A 395 -12.74 18.08 -29.18
N SER A 396 -13.95 18.03 -28.61
CA SER A 396 -14.97 19.08 -28.72
C SER A 396 -14.56 20.42 -28.08
N GLU A 397 -13.60 20.42 -27.13
CA GLU A 397 -13.12 21.65 -26.49
C GLU A 397 -12.11 22.46 -27.37
N GLY A 398 -11.62 21.86 -28.45
CA GLY A 398 -10.66 22.47 -29.36
C GLY A 398 -9.22 22.46 -28.82
N VAL A 399 -8.26 22.55 -29.76
CA VAL A 399 -6.81 22.36 -29.48
C VAL A 399 -6.26 23.35 -28.45
N LYS A 400 -6.76 24.60 -28.44
CA LYS A 400 -6.29 25.62 -27.49
C LYS A 400 -6.63 25.24 -26.04
N LYS A 401 -7.86 24.90 -25.76
CA LYS A 401 -8.31 24.48 -24.42
C LYS A 401 -7.67 23.14 -24.00
N GLN A 402 -7.53 22.19 -24.91
CA GLN A 402 -6.82 20.94 -24.63
C GLN A 402 -5.39 21.21 -24.13
N ARG A 403 -4.67 22.15 -24.76
CA ARG A 403 -3.32 22.54 -24.31
C ARG A 403 -3.34 23.27 -22.95
N GLU A 404 -4.33 24.10 -22.70
CA GLU A 404 -4.49 24.81 -21.42
C GLU A 404 -4.74 23.79 -20.28
N TYR A 405 -5.62 22.82 -20.48
CA TYR A 405 -5.88 21.74 -19.52
C TYR A 405 -4.62 20.89 -19.27
N LEU A 406 -3.90 20.53 -20.34
CA LEU A 406 -2.66 19.76 -20.19
C LEU A 406 -1.60 20.53 -19.41
N LYS A 407 -1.41 21.82 -19.71
CA LYS A 407 -0.47 22.69 -18.99
C LYS A 407 -0.84 22.80 -17.51
N PHE A 408 -2.12 22.97 -17.20
CA PHE A 408 -2.59 23.01 -15.81
C PHE A 408 -2.26 21.71 -15.06
N ALA A 409 -2.57 20.56 -15.66
CA ALA A 409 -2.24 19.26 -15.06
C ALA A 409 -0.74 19.10 -14.82
N LEU A 410 0.10 19.50 -15.78
CA LEU A 410 1.56 19.44 -15.68
C LEU A 410 2.11 20.33 -14.59
N THR A 411 1.63 21.59 -14.50
CA THR A 411 2.02 22.52 -13.43
C THR A 411 1.70 21.96 -12.05
N LYS A 412 0.51 21.39 -11.87
CA LYS A 412 0.14 20.73 -10.62
C LYS A 412 1.01 19.51 -10.34
N GLY A 413 1.27 18.69 -11.37
CA GLY A 413 2.16 17.52 -11.26
C GLY A 413 3.58 17.88 -10.84
N GLU A 414 4.13 18.98 -11.36
CA GLU A 414 5.44 19.49 -10.98
C GLU A 414 5.49 19.95 -9.52
N ILE A 415 4.45 20.67 -9.07
CA ILE A 415 4.37 21.16 -7.69
C ILE A 415 4.45 19.98 -6.71
N VAL A 416 3.67 18.92 -6.93
CA VAL A 416 3.58 17.78 -6.01
C VAL A 416 4.56 16.64 -6.32
N GLY A 417 5.29 16.69 -7.44
CA GLY A 417 6.25 15.67 -7.87
C GLY A 417 5.62 14.48 -8.61
N ALA A 418 4.35 14.53 -8.97
CA ALA A 418 3.64 13.42 -9.62
C ALA A 418 4.10 13.22 -11.07
N ARG A 419 4.92 12.21 -11.36
CA ARG A 419 5.39 11.85 -12.72
C ARG A 419 4.67 10.65 -13.29
N GLU A 420 4.48 9.62 -12.46
CA GLU A 420 3.96 8.33 -12.89
C GLU A 420 2.54 8.45 -13.48
N ILE A 421 1.74 9.39 -12.98
CA ILE A 421 0.40 9.64 -13.50
C ILE A 421 0.40 10.06 -14.98
N PHE A 422 1.44 10.78 -15.45
CA PHE A 422 1.61 11.17 -16.85
C PHE A 422 2.17 10.01 -17.68
N LEU A 423 3.19 9.31 -17.21
CA LEU A 423 3.85 8.24 -17.94
C LEU A 423 2.93 7.02 -18.21
N ARG A 424 1.86 6.87 -17.42
CA ARG A 424 0.82 5.86 -17.63
C ARG A 424 -0.19 6.20 -18.74
N GLN A 425 -0.15 7.42 -19.30
CA GLN A 425 -1.09 7.86 -20.31
C GLN A 425 -0.83 7.19 -21.66
N GLU A 426 -1.83 7.27 -22.57
CA GLU A 426 -1.70 6.79 -23.94
C GLU A 426 -0.67 7.61 -24.74
N ASN A 427 -0.14 7.03 -25.84
CA ASN A 427 0.89 7.67 -26.66
C ASN A 427 0.50 9.08 -27.11
N GLN A 428 -0.77 9.30 -27.49
CA GLN A 428 -1.26 10.62 -27.90
C GLN A 428 -1.01 11.69 -26.82
N THR A 429 -1.23 11.36 -25.53
CA THR A 429 -0.97 12.30 -24.42
C THR A 429 0.53 12.47 -24.20
N LEU A 430 1.32 11.38 -24.28
CA LEU A 430 2.77 11.46 -24.18
C LEU A 430 3.38 12.35 -25.28
N GLU A 431 2.92 12.19 -26.53
CA GLU A 431 3.32 13.01 -27.66
C GLU A 431 2.93 14.48 -27.47
N ALA A 432 1.73 14.75 -26.91
CA ALA A 432 1.30 16.11 -26.59
C ALA A 432 2.22 16.77 -25.55
N ILE A 433 2.71 16.02 -24.56
CA ILE A 433 3.68 16.51 -23.56
C ILE A 433 5.04 16.80 -24.22
N VAL A 434 5.52 15.89 -25.06
CA VAL A 434 6.81 16.04 -25.77
C VAL A 434 6.80 17.26 -26.67
N ASN A 435 5.70 17.50 -27.39
CA ASN A 435 5.54 18.58 -28.36
C ASN A 435 5.17 19.94 -27.75
N LEU A 436 5.25 20.10 -26.42
CA LEU A 436 5.10 21.41 -25.80
C LEU A 436 6.28 22.33 -26.17
N PRO A 437 6.04 23.63 -26.41
CA PRO A 437 7.11 24.58 -26.74
C PRO A 437 8.21 24.63 -25.68
N ASP A 438 9.49 24.66 -26.11
CA ASP A 438 10.65 24.67 -25.21
C ASP A 438 10.69 25.88 -24.28
N SER A 439 10.20 27.04 -24.74
CA SER A 439 10.09 28.24 -23.92
C SER A 439 9.19 28.11 -22.68
N SER A 440 8.43 27.05 -22.57
CA SER A 440 7.53 26.80 -21.44
C SER A 440 7.95 25.60 -20.57
N LYS A 441 9.11 25.00 -20.83
CA LYS A 441 9.56 23.80 -20.11
C LYS A 441 10.47 24.16 -18.95
N SER A 442 10.04 23.78 -17.74
CA SER A 442 10.90 23.70 -16.58
C SER A 442 11.84 22.49 -16.68
N GLN A 443 12.89 22.44 -15.86
CA GLN A 443 13.80 21.30 -15.78
C GLN A 443 13.03 19.99 -15.50
N TRP A 444 11.99 20.04 -14.65
CA TRP A 444 11.14 18.91 -14.37
C TRP A 444 10.37 18.44 -15.62
N LEU A 445 9.79 19.38 -16.37
CA LEU A 445 9.02 19.08 -17.58
C LEU A 445 9.92 18.55 -18.71
N GLU A 446 11.14 19.06 -18.85
CA GLU A 446 12.14 18.52 -19.77
C GLU A 446 12.49 17.06 -19.45
N SER A 447 12.72 16.78 -18.16
CA SER A 447 12.99 15.43 -17.69
C SER A 447 11.80 14.50 -17.92
N LEU A 448 10.56 14.97 -17.65
CA LEU A 448 9.35 14.22 -17.94
C LEU A 448 9.18 13.96 -19.44
N SER A 449 9.43 14.97 -20.30
CA SER A 449 9.37 14.84 -21.76
C SER A 449 10.32 13.76 -22.28
N ARG A 450 11.55 13.69 -21.76
CA ARG A 450 12.51 12.63 -22.08
C ARG A 450 11.97 11.25 -21.71
N SER A 451 11.42 11.10 -20.50
CA SER A 451 10.81 9.85 -20.07
C SER A 451 9.58 9.47 -20.91
N CYS A 452 8.78 10.45 -21.36
CA CYS A 452 7.68 10.23 -22.29
C CYS A 452 8.18 9.68 -23.65
N LEU A 453 9.24 10.26 -24.20
CA LEU A 453 9.87 9.78 -25.45
C LEU A 453 10.38 8.33 -25.31
N GLU A 454 11.03 8.02 -24.22
CA GLU A 454 11.51 6.67 -23.94
C GLU A 454 10.34 5.67 -23.85
N GLN A 455 9.25 6.06 -23.17
CA GLN A 455 8.04 5.22 -23.10
C GLN A 455 7.41 4.99 -24.47
N ILE A 456 7.32 6.02 -25.30
CA ILE A 456 6.81 5.90 -26.67
C ILE A 456 7.71 4.96 -27.48
N LYS A 457 9.04 5.14 -27.41
CA LYS A 457 10.00 4.26 -28.09
C LYS A 457 9.88 2.81 -27.64
N LYS A 458 9.83 2.55 -26.34
CA LYS A 458 9.64 1.22 -25.76
C LYS A 458 8.34 0.58 -26.23
N ARG A 459 7.22 1.30 -26.23
CA ARG A 459 5.94 0.79 -26.71
C ARG A 459 5.97 0.51 -28.22
N ASN A 460 6.58 1.38 -29.00
CA ASN A 460 6.70 1.20 -30.44
C ASN A 460 7.67 0.06 -30.80
N SER A 461 8.79 -0.12 -30.08
CA SER A 461 9.70 -1.25 -30.31
C SER A 461 9.04 -2.59 -29.97
N LEU A 462 8.24 -2.65 -28.92
CA LEU A 462 7.43 -3.84 -28.61
C LEU A 462 6.45 -4.17 -29.75
N LEU A 463 5.88 -3.15 -30.40
CA LEU A 463 5.05 -3.32 -31.59
C LEU A 463 5.86 -3.75 -32.82
N GLN A 464 7.12 -3.32 -32.96
CA GLN A 464 8.01 -3.73 -34.07
C GLN A 464 8.58 -5.14 -33.89
N PHE A 465 8.85 -5.59 -32.64
CA PHE A 465 9.30 -6.95 -32.35
C PHE A 465 8.26 -8.04 -32.68
N THR A 466 7.02 -7.64 -32.98
CA THR A 466 5.95 -8.56 -33.40
C THR A 466 5.96 -8.93 -34.87
N GLY A 467 7.05 -8.65 -35.61
CA GLY A 467 7.19 -9.14 -37.02
C GLY A 467 6.30 -8.47 -38.07
N GLY A 468 5.63 -7.38 -37.72
CA GLY A 468 4.78 -6.60 -38.61
C GLY A 468 3.77 -5.78 -37.82
N HIS A 469 3.66 -4.52 -38.17
CA HIS A 469 2.74 -3.59 -37.50
C HIS A 469 1.29 -4.10 -37.50
N LEU A 470 0.84 -4.65 -36.37
CA LEU A 470 -0.60 -4.88 -36.20
C LEU A 470 -1.30 -3.53 -36.18
N THR A 471 -2.30 -3.37 -37.02
CA THR A 471 -3.14 -2.17 -37.00
C THR A 471 -3.94 -2.12 -35.70
N ALA A 472 -4.42 -0.94 -35.32
CA ALA A 472 -5.26 -0.78 -34.14
C ALA A 472 -6.45 -1.76 -34.13
N ARG A 473 -7.01 -2.04 -35.31
CA ARG A 473 -8.13 -2.98 -35.51
C ARG A 473 -7.70 -4.43 -35.34
N GLU A 474 -6.52 -4.79 -35.82
CA GLU A 474 -5.95 -6.14 -35.62
C GLU A 474 -5.60 -6.39 -34.15
N LEU A 475 -5.09 -5.40 -33.44
CA LEU A 475 -4.88 -5.46 -31.99
C LEU A 475 -6.20 -5.64 -31.23
N GLU A 476 -7.23 -4.93 -31.64
CA GLU A 476 -8.57 -5.05 -31.05
C GLU A 476 -9.14 -6.46 -31.25
N VAL A 477 -9.02 -7.02 -32.45
CA VAL A 477 -9.40 -8.42 -32.74
C VAL A 477 -8.56 -9.38 -31.89
N LEU A 478 -7.25 -9.18 -31.82
CA LEU A 478 -6.33 -10.04 -31.10
C LEU A 478 -6.67 -10.12 -29.61
N LYS A 479 -7.13 -9.02 -28.98
CA LYS A 479 -7.63 -9.00 -27.58
C LYS A 479 -8.71 -10.03 -27.34
N TYR A 480 -9.64 -10.17 -28.27
CA TYR A 480 -10.74 -11.12 -28.12
C TYR A 480 -10.38 -12.56 -28.49
N LEU A 481 -9.27 -12.82 -29.21
CA LEU A 481 -8.84 -14.19 -29.51
C LEU A 481 -8.47 -14.99 -28.25
N ASN A 482 -8.19 -14.31 -27.18
CA ASN A 482 -7.87 -14.90 -25.87
C ASN A 482 -9.11 -15.19 -25.00
N SER A 483 -10.32 -14.85 -25.45
CA SER A 483 -11.58 -15.13 -24.76
C SER A 483 -12.19 -16.43 -25.25
N ASP A 484 -13.16 -16.98 -24.52
CA ASP A 484 -13.92 -18.18 -24.90
C ASP A 484 -14.96 -17.92 -26.02
N LYS A 485 -15.08 -16.67 -26.51
CA LYS A 485 -16.03 -16.28 -27.55
C LYS A 485 -15.66 -16.90 -28.87
N SER A 486 -16.65 -17.39 -29.62
CA SER A 486 -16.46 -17.82 -31.01
C SER A 486 -16.06 -16.64 -31.92
N ILE A 487 -15.40 -16.91 -33.02
CA ILE A 487 -15.01 -15.88 -34.01
C ILE A 487 -16.23 -15.07 -34.48
N GLU A 488 -17.39 -15.70 -34.58
CA GLU A 488 -18.64 -15.03 -34.96
C GLU A 488 -19.14 -14.08 -33.84
N GLN A 489 -19.04 -14.51 -32.59
CA GLN A 489 -19.37 -13.67 -31.44
C GLN A 489 -18.43 -12.48 -31.31
N ILE A 490 -17.12 -12.67 -31.56
CA ILE A 490 -16.13 -11.59 -31.62
C ILE A 490 -16.48 -10.59 -32.70
N GLY A 491 -16.82 -11.09 -33.91
CA GLY A 491 -17.25 -10.25 -35.03
C GLY A 491 -18.48 -9.40 -34.70
N LYS A 492 -19.50 -9.99 -34.06
CA LYS A 492 -20.67 -9.26 -33.56
C LYS A 492 -20.30 -8.21 -32.53
N THR A 493 -19.46 -8.55 -31.53
CA THR A 493 -19.00 -7.63 -30.48
C THR A 493 -18.23 -6.43 -31.05
N LEU A 494 -17.47 -6.67 -32.13
CA LEU A 494 -16.66 -5.63 -32.76
C LEU A 494 -17.35 -4.95 -33.96
N HIS A 495 -18.62 -5.30 -34.26
CA HIS A 495 -19.36 -4.82 -35.43
C HIS A 495 -18.62 -5.03 -36.74
N ILE A 496 -18.00 -6.22 -36.93
CA ILE A 496 -17.25 -6.59 -38.14
C ILE A 496 -17.94 -7.76 -38.84
N SER A 497 -17.99 -7.67 -40.17
CA SER A 497 -18.52 -8.77 -40.98
C SER A 497 -17.65 -10.03 -40.89
N LYS A 498 -18.26 -11.21 -41.15
CA LYS A 498 -17.54 -12.49 -41.15
C LYS A 498 -16.33 -12.50 -42.10
N ASN A 499 -16.45 -11.85 -43.25
CA ASN A 499 -15.37 -11.77 -44.23
C ASN A 499 -14.25 -10.83 -43.76
N THR A 500 -14.59 -9.69 -43.21
CA THR A 500 -13.63 -8.74 -42.61
C THR A 500 -12.88 -9.39 -41.47
N MET A 501 -13.57 -10.16 -40.61
CA MET A 501 -12.95 -10.91 -39.50
C MET A 501 -11.94 -11.94 -40.02
N LYS A 502 -12.27 -12.72 -41.08
CA LYS A 502 -11.33 -13.65 -41.71
C LYS A 502 -10.08 -12.94 -42.23
N THR A 503 -10.25 -11.76 -42.81
CA THR A 503 -9.13 -10.95 -43.32
C THR A 503 -8.23 -10.47 -42.15
N HIS A 504 -8.81 -9.98 -41.07
CA HIS A 504 -8.03 -9.59 -39.89
C HIS A 504 -7.29 -10.78 -39.28
N LEU A 505 -7.94 -11.93 -39.12
CA LEU A 505 -7.29 -13.15 -38.62
C LEU A 505 -6.13 -13.60 -39.50
N LYS A 506 -6.31 -13.64 -40.82
CA LYS A 506 -5.25 -13.97 -41.77
C LYS A 506 -4.05 -13.03 -41.63
N ASN A 507 -4.30 -11.73 -41.52
CA ASN A 507 -3.25 -10.73 -41.37
C ASN A 507 -2.56 -10.84 -40.00
N ILE A 508 -3.32 -11.05 -38.89
CA ILE A 508 -2.79 -11.27 -37.55
C ILE A 508 -1.88 -12.49 -37.55
N TYR A 509 -2.36 -13.63 -38.06
CA TYR A 509 -1.57 -14.88 -38.08
C TYR A 509 -0.30 -14.73 -38.90
N LYS A 510 -0.38 -14.07 -40.06
CA LYS A 510 0.79 -13.78 -40.89
C LYS A 510 1.79 -12.88 -40.19
N LYS A 511 1.31 -11.81 -39.51
CA LYS A 511 2.16 -10.83 -38.82
C LYS A 511 2.76 -11.35 -37.53
N LEU A 512 2.08 -12.29 -36.87
CA LEU A 512 2.58 -12.95 -35.65
C LEU A 512 3.37 -14.23 -35.94
N GLU A 513 3.43 -14.65 -37.24
CA GLU A 513 4.06 -15.90 -37.68
C GLU A 513 3.49 -17.14 -36.97
N VAL A 514 2.15 -17.18 -36.81
CA VAL A 514 1.43 -18.26 -36.15
C VAL A 514 0.42 -18.92 -37.11
N LYS A 515 -0.01 -20.14 -36.79
CA LYS A 515 -0.88 -20.92 -37.64
C LYS A 515 -2.35 -20.92 -37.22
N ASP A 516 -2.62 -20.66 -35.94
CA ASP A 516 -3.94 -20.78 -35.36
C ASP A 516 -4.22 -19.75 -34.25
N ARG A 517 -5.48 -19.74 -33.79
CA ARG A 517 -5.97 -18.86 -32.71
C ARG A 517 -5.24 -19.07 -31.39
N GLY A 518 -4.98 -20.34 -31.04
CA GLY A 518 -4.32 -20.67 -29.77
C GLY A 518 -2.91 -20.11 -29.70
N GLN A 519 -2.13 -20.31 -30.79
CA GLN A 519 -0.80 -19.76 -30.94
C GLN A 519 -0.81 -18.22 -30.96
N ALA A 520 -1.79 -17.61 -31.67
CA ALA A 520 -1.92 -16.16 -31.67
C ALA A 520 -2.22 -15.60 -30.28
N ALA A 521 -3.12 -16.24 -29.55
CA ALA A 521 -3.46 -15.87 -28.19
C ALA A 521 -2.26 -16.06 -27.23
N GLN A 522 -1.51 -17.15 -27.37
CA GLN A 522 -0.32 -17.44 -26.57
C GLN A 522 0.80 -16.43 -26.84
N ILE A 523 1.08 -16.11 -28.09
CA ILE A 523 2.07 -15.09 -28.48
C ILE A 523 1.60 -13.70 -28.04
N ALA A 524 0.31 -13.39 -28.18
CA ALA A 524 -0.25 -12.15 -27.72
C ALA A 524 -0.06 -11.97 -26.21
N LYS A 525 -0.26 -13.02 -25.42
CA LYS A 525 0.05 -13.04 -23.97
C LYS A 525 1.53 -12.91 -23.70
N LYS A 526 2.36 -13.74 -24.39
CA LYS A 526 3.82 -13.75 -24.20
C LYS A 526 4.47 -12.41 -24.56
N LYS A 527 3.96 -11.75 -25.60
CA LYS A 527 4.46 -10.46 -26.11
C LYS A 527 3.64 -9.26 -25.62
N MET A 528 2.62 -9.47 -24.78
CA MET A 528 1.75 -8.46 -24.19
C MET A 528 1.09 -7.50 -25.17
N LEU A 529 0.67 -8.01 -26.26
CA LEU A 529 -0.10 -7.26 -27.24
C LEU A 529 -1.55 -7.06 -26.80
N VAL A 530 -2.00 -7.85 -25.79
CA VAL A 530 -3.37 -7.89 -25.32
C VAL A 530 -3.43 -8.23 -23.84
#